data_80e99d713ff9e471e66143ebd3432485
#
_entry.id   80e99d713ff9e471e66143ebd3432485
#
_cell.length_a   1.000
_cell.length_b   1.000
_cell.length_c   1.000
_cell.angle_alpha   90.00
_cell.angle_beta   90.00
_cell.angle_gamma   90.00
#
_symmetry.space_group_name_H-M   'P 1'
#
loop_
_entity.id
_entity.type
_entity.pdbx_description
1 polymer ?
#
loop_
_entity_poly.entity_id
_entity_poly.type
_entity_poly.pdbx_seq_one_letter_code
_entity_poly.pdbx_strand_id
1 'polypeptide(L)'
;MLARLPAMDTPMDTNELLERYSAGERDFRGVDLQQINLSEVNLTGVIFRRVNLADANLSLAVLQEVNLNQANLTGAKLWRTNLKKTSLVEANLSQAFMIRANLTRVNLRQAILTRADLRLTVLQDTDLRGANLTRADLRYADLRGANLTGACLHQVDLTRANLCDADLSQANLSGAILSQVDLRRVTLSNVDLGQAELSGATVPDQLTSEYSKFQKLTANN
;
A
#
# COMPACT_ATOMS: atom_id res chain seq x y z
N MET A 1 10.87 39.65 11.65
CA MET A 1 11.45 38.56 12.43
C MET A 1 11.61 37.37 11.51
N LEU A 2 12.83 37.11 10.99
CA LEU A 2 13.11 36.02 10.10
C LEU A 2 13.12 34.72 10.94
N ALA A 3 12.16 33.83 10.69
CA ALA A 3 12.16 32.50 11.29
C ALA A 3 13.47 31.78 10.91
N ARG A 4 14.25 31.43 11.89
CA ARG A 4 15.45 30.62 11.75
C ARG A 4 15.01 29.27 11.17
N LEU A 5 15.47 28.94 9.96
CA LEU A 5 15.44 27.57 9.49
C LEU A 5 16.22 26.72 10.52
N PRO A 6 15.65 25.64 11.05
CA PRO A 6 16.38 24.78 11.96
C PRO A 6 17.60 24.19 11.25
N ALA A 7 18.71 24.09 11.97
CA ALA A 7 19.93 23.46 11.50
C ALA A 7 19.62 22.00 11.08
N MET A 8 20.05 21.61 9.89
CA MET A 8 19.77 20.28 9.28
C MET A 8 20.56 19.12 9.90
N ASP A 9 21.15 19.27 11.09
CA ASP A 9 22.18 18.34 11.56
C ASP A 9 21.81 17.47 12.78
N THR A 10 20.62 17.62 13.37
CA THR A 10 20.16 16.68 14.41
C THR A 10 18.82 16.09 14.03
N PRO A 11 18.67 14.74 14.03
CA PRO A 11 17.38 14.13 13.81
C PRO A 11 16.40 14.58 14.89
N MET A 12 15.22 15.03 14.47
CA MET A 12 14.14 15.43 15.38
C MET A 12 13.71 14.21 16.20
N ASP A 13 13.61 14.37 17.51
CA ASP A 13 13.10 13.31 18.37
C ASP A 13 11.55 13.36 18.50
N THR A 14 11.00 12.33 19.15
CA THR A 14 9.56 12.20 19.34
C THR A 14 8.97 13.34 20.16
N ASN A 15 9.68 13.79 21.22
CA ASN A 15 9.17 14.82 22.12
C ASN A 15 9.13 16.18 21.38
N GLU A 16 10.19 16.54 20.69
CA GLU A 16 10.25 17.76 19.90
C GLU A 16 9.14 17.82 18.85
N LEU A 17 8.93 16.71 18.09
CA LEU A 17 7.86 16.64 17.12
C LEU A 17 6.48 16.85 17.77
N LEU A 18 6.21 16.18 18.88
CA LEU A 18 4.92 16.28 19.58
C LEU A 18 4.69 17.64 20.21
N GLU A 19 5.71 18.27 20.76
CA GLU A 19 5.65 19.64 21.27
C GLU A 19 5.30 20.63 20.16
N ARG A 20 5.97 20.57 19.02
CA ARG A 20 5.71 21.43 17.87
C ARG A 20 4.30 21.18 17.30
N TYR A 21 3.89 19.90 17.19
CA TYR A 21 2.54 19.57 16.74
C TYR A 21 1.47 20.10 17.72
N SER A 22 1.67 19.97 19.04
CA SER A 22 0.76 20.49 20.05
C SER A 22 0.68 22.02 20.06
N ALA A 23 1.78 22.70 19.70
CA ALA A 23 1.84 24.15 19.50
C ALA A 23 1.15 24.62 18.20
N GLY A 24 0.57 23.69 17.41
CA GLY A 24 -0.19 23.99 16.20
C GLY A 24 0.61 23.86 14.91
N GLU A 25 1.89 23.49 14.94
CA GLU A 25 2.66 23.25 13.73
C GLU A 25 2.16 21.99 13.01
N ARG A 26 2.07 22.08 11.70
CA ARG A 26 1.63 20.97 10.85
C ARG A 26 2.59 20.66 9.71
N ASP A 27 3.54 21.54 9.43
CA ASP A 27 4.46 21.41 8.30
C ASP A 27 5.82 20.87 8.76
N PHE A 28 6.02 19.57 8.52
CA PHE A 28 7.25 18.84 8.82
C PHE A 28 7.86 18.27 7.53
N ARG A 29 7.79 19.03 6.43
CA ARG A 29 8.31 18.59 5.13
C ARG A 29 9.82 18.35 5.19
N GLY A 30 10.27 17.23 4.64
CA GLY A 30 11.68 16.90 4.47
C GLY A 30 12.45 16.63 5.77
N VAL A 31 11.77 16.56 6.91
CA VAL A 31 12.41 16.27 8.20
C VAL A 31 12.91 14.83 8.22
N ASP A 32 14.04 14.59 8.86
CA ASP A 32 14.55 13.24 9.13
C ASP A 32 13.97 12.71 10.45
N LEU A 33 13.15 11.66 10.32
CA LEU A 33 12.46 10.96 11.41
C LEU A 33 12.76 9.45 11.34
N GLN A 34 13.92 9.08 10.79
CA GLN A 34 14.33 7.69 10.68
C GLN A 34 14.35 7.03 12.05
N GLN A 35 13.80 5.80 12.13
CA GLN A 35 13.72 4.99 13.36
C GLN A 35 12.94 5.63 14.52
N ILE A 36 12.27 6.76 14.31
CA ILE A 36 11.47 7.42 15.35
C ILE A 36 10.35 6.51 15.85
N ASN A 37 10.03 6.62 17.14
CA ASN A 37 8.86 5.95 17.71
C ASN A 37 7.67 6.91 17.82
N LEU A 38 6.69 6.73 16.95
CA LEU A 38 5.41 7.45 16.91
C LEU A 38 4.23 6.49 17.06
N SER A 39 4.45 5.37 17.78
CA SER A 39 3.36 4.41 18.02
C SER A 39 2.25 5.06 18.87
N GLU A 40 0.99 4.75 18.50
CA GLU A 40 -0.22 5.23 19.17
C GLU A 40 -0.45 6.77 19.11
N VAL A 41 0.40 7.52 18.41
CA VAL A 41 0.31 8.98 18.31
C VAL A 41 -0.76 9.39 17.30
N ASN A 42 -1.48 10.47 17.57
CA ASN A 42 -2.39 11.10 16.62
C ASN A 42 -1.71 12.31 15.96
N LEU A 43 -1.43 12.19 14.65
CA LEU A 43 -0.81 13.22 13.81
C LEU A 43 -1.74 13.58 12.63
N THR A 44 -3.04 13.56 12.82
CA THR A 44 -4.03 13.89 11.80
C THR A 44 -3.73 15.26 11.16
N GLY A 45 -3.75 15.30 9.82
CA GLY A 45 -3.59 16.53 9.05
C GLY A 45 -2.16 17.08 8.96
N VAL A 46 -1.15 16.32 9.40
CA VAL A 46 0.26 16.72 9.26
C VAL A 46 0.71 16.68 7.80
N ILE A 47 1.63 17.58 7.44
CA ILE A 47 2.30 17.61 6.16
C ILE A 47 3.70 16.98 6.34
N PHE A 48 3.83 15.71 5.94
CA PHE A 48 5.04 14.91 5.96
C PHE A 48 5.61 14.67 4.55
N ARG A 49 5.36 15.60 3.64
CA ARG A 49 5.89 15.45 2.29
C ARG A 49 7.42 15.34 2.29
N ARG A 50 7.95 14.30 1.63
CA ARG A 50 9.40 14.00 1.55
C ARG A 50 10.07 13.74 2.91
N VAL A 51 9.32 13.43 3.94
CA VAL A 51 9.87 13.04 5.25
C VAL A 51 10.63 11.71 5.11
N ASN A 52 11.68 11.55 5.89
CA ASN A 52 12.33 10.25 6.07
C ASN A 52 11.78 9.58 7.33
N LEU A 53 10.97 8.53 7.15
CA LEU A 53 10.39 7.67 8.20
C LEU A 53 10.89 6.22 8.04
N ALA A 54 12.06 6.02 7.45
CA ALA A 54 12.62 4.68 7.31
C ALA A 54 12.75 4.01 8.68
N ASP A 55 12.30 2.75 8.77
CA ASP A 55 12.29 1.94 9.99
C ASP A 55 11.53 2.55 11.19
N ALA A 56 10.76 3.62 10.99
CA ALA A 56 9.96 4.25 12.04
C ALA A 56 8.89 3.30 12.58
N ASN A 57 8.59 3.43 13.89
CA ASN A 57 7.46 2.74 14.50
C ASN A 57 6.22 3.65 14.51
N LEU A 58 5.28 3.37 13.62
CA LEU A 58 3.99 4.06 13.47
C LEU A 58 2.82 3.14 13.86
N SER A 59 3.09 2.04 14.56
CA SER A 59 2.05 1.07 14.92
C SER A 59 0.95 1.74 15.75
N LEU A 60 -0.32 1.45 15.40
CA LEU A 60 -1.50 2.03 16.06
C LEU A 60 -1.64 3.56 15.93
N ALA A 61 -0.73 4.24 15.22
CA ALA A 61 -0.82 5.69 15.02
C ALA A 61 -2.05 6.08 14.20
N VAL A 62 -2.54 7.30 14.43
CA VAL A 62 -3.61 7.91 13.61
C VAL A 62 -2.97 8.94 12.70
N LEU A 63 -2.91 8.59 11.40
CA LEU A 63 -2.33 9.39 10.32
C LEU A 63 -3.39 9.77 9.27
N GLN A 64 -4.61 10.05 9.71
CA GLN A 64 -5.69 10.42 8.80
C GLN A 64 -5.43 11.76 8.13
N GLU A 65 -5.76 11.83 6.82
CA GLU A 65 -5.67 13.06 6.04
C GLU A 65 -4.26 13.68 6.03
N VAL A 66 -3.23 12.87 6.27
CA VAL A 66 -1.82 13.26 6.25
C VAL A 66 -1.30 13.32 4.81
N ASN A 67 -0.41 14.23 4.52
CA ASN A 67 0.32 14.27 3.26
C ASN A 67 1.70 13.62 3.42
N LEU A 68 1.84 12.38 2.97
CA LEU A 68 3.08 11.59 2.94
C LEU A 68 3.64 11.43 1.52
N ASN A 69 3.30 12.34 0.60
CA ASN A 69 3.80 12.24 -0.77
C ASN A 69 5.33 12.26 -0.81
N GLN A 70 5.90 11.32 -1.59
CA GLN A 70 7.34 11.19 -1.76
C GLN A 70 8.09 10.89 -0.44
N ALA A 71 7.40 10.46 0.61
CA ALA A 71 8.02 10.07 1.88
C ALA A 71 8.77 8.74 1.73
N ASN A 72 9.83 8.58 2.50
CA ASN A 72 10.52 7.31 2.68
C ASN A 72 9.98 6.59 3.92
N LEU A 73 9.24 5.50 3.71
CA LEU A 73 8.67 4.63 4.74
C LEU A 73 9.25 3.21 4.64
N THR A 74 10.44 3.06 4.05
CA THR A 74 11.09 1.75 3.90
C THR A 74 11.23 1.08 5.26
N GLY A 75 10.76 -0.18 5.39
CA GLY A 75 10.83 -0.95 6.63
C GLY A 75 9.95 -0.42 7.77
N ALA A 76 9.17 0.63 7.57
CA ALA A 76 8.35 1.22 8.64
C ALA A 76 7.33 0.23 9.20
N LYS A 77 7.11 0.27 10.52
CA LYS A 77 6.12 -0.54 11.22
C LYS A 77 4.80 0.23 11.28
N LEU A 78 3.83 -0.22 10.48
CA LEU A 78 2.51 0.39 10.31
C LEU A 78 1.39 -0.57 10.75
N TRP A 79 1.67 -1.47 11.70
CA TRP A 79 0.69 -2.43 12.21
C TRP A 79 -0.54 -1.70 12.81
N ARG A 80 -1.74 -2.00 12.26
CA ARG A 80 -3.01 -1.38 12.66
C ARG A 80 -3.03 0.16 12.62
N THR A 81 -2.14 0.77 11.86
CA THR A 81 -2.12 2.23 11.66
C THR A 81 -3.35 2.69 10.90
N ASN A 82 -3.93 3.80 11.27
CA ASN A 82 -5.03 4.42 10.57
C ASN A 82 -4.51 5.48 9.59
N LEU A 83 -4.49 5.13 8.30
CA LEU A 83 -4.04 5.97 7.18
C LEU A 83 -5.20 6.50 6.31
N LYS A 84 -6.43 6.47 6.81
CA LYS A 84 -7.62 6.81 6.04
C LYS A 84 -7.50 8.17 5.34
N LYS A 85 -7.80 8.22 4.03
CA LYS A 85 -7.73 9.44 3.20
C LYS A 85 -6.34 10.12 3.15
N THR A 86 -5.28 9.43 3.51
CA THR A 86 -3.89 9.91 3.42
C THR A 86 -3.42 9.91 1.97
N SER A 87 -2.56 10.86 1.62
CA SER A 87 -1.87 10.86 0.33
C SER A 87 -0.45 10.31 0.48
N LEU A 88 -0.14 9.26 -0.28
CA LEU A 88 1.13 8.53 -0.33
C LEU A 88 1.66 8.46 -1.77
N VAL A 89 1.34 9.46 -2.61
CA VAL A 89 1.79 9.50 -4.02
C VAL A 89 3.30 9.45 -4.08
N GLU A 90 3.84 8.50 -4.88
CA GLU A 90 5.29 8.28 -5.05
C GLU A 90 6.04 7.97 -3.75
N ALA A 91 5.37 7.59 -2.66
CA ALA A 91 6.03 7.20 -1.42
C ALA A 91 6.72 5.85 -1.57
N ASN A 92 7.83 5.66 -0.85
CA ASN A 92 8.52 4.38 -0.77
C ASN A 92 8.11 3.64 0.51
N LEU A 93 7.33 2.58 0.36
CA LEU A 93 6.85 1.67 1.39
C LEU A 93 7.47 0.27 1.25
N SER A 94 8.62 0.17 0.57
CA SER A 94 9.30 -1.12 0.39
C SER A 94 9.54 -1.79 1.74
N GLN A 95 9.19 -3.08 1.84
CA GLN A 95 9.36 -3.87 3.07
C GLN A 95 8.61 -3.33 4.31
N ALA A 96 7.68 -2.40 4.15
CA ALA A 96 6.88 -1.89 5.26
C ALA A 96 5.95 -2.98 5.83
N PHE A 97 5.77 -2.99 7.16
CA PHE A 97 4.91 -3.93 7.89
C PHE A 97 3.54 -3.29 8.16
N MET A 98 2.56 -3.56 7.29
CA MET A 98 1.26 -2.87 7.27
C MET A 98 0.09 -3.76 7.70
N ILE A 99 0.37 -4.90 8.37
CA ILE A 99 -0.68 -5.86 8.74
C ILE A 99 -1.83 -5.16 9.48
N ARG A 100 -3.07 -5.39 8.99
CA ARG A 100 -4.30 -4.80 9.54
C ARG A 100 -4.33 -3.27 9.54
N ALA A 101 -3.48 -2.58 8.77
CA ALA A 101 -3.59 -1.14 8.60
C ALA A 101 -4.87 -0.77 7.84
N ASN A 102 -5.40 0.41 8.13
CA ASN A 102 -6.57 0.96 7.42
C ASN A 102 -6.11 1.98 6.38
N LEU A 103 -6.18 1.59 5.11
CA LEU A 103 -5.84 2.40 3.95
C LEU A 103 -7.08 2.80 3.12
N THR A 104 -8.26 2.82 3.70
CA THR A 104 -9.48 3.19 2.98
C THR A 104 -9.35 4.57 2.35
N ARG A 105 -9.60 4.65 1.03
CA ARG A 105 -9.52 5.90 0.23
C ARG A 105 -8.17 6.60 0.27
N VAL A 106 -7.09 5.84 0.43
CA VAL A 106 -5.72 6.34 0.34
C VAL A 106 -5.34 6.53 -1.13
N ASN A 107 -4.53 7.56 -1.40
CA ASN A 107 -3.91 7.73 -2.70
C ASN A 107 -2.47 7.17 -2.67
N LEU A 108 -2.27 6.02 -3.31
CA LEU A 108 -0.98 5.30 -3.44
C LEU A 108 -0.46 5.31 -4.88
N ARG A 109 -0.88 6.28 -5.69
CA ARG A 109 -0.43 6.35 -7.09
C ARG A 109 1.10 6.36 -7.16
N GLN A 110 1.65 5.47 -8.03
CA GLN A 110 3.08 5.32 -8.27
C GLN A 110 3.92 5.06 -7.00
N ALA A 111 3.27 4.65 -5.90
CA ALA A 111 3.99 4.25 -4.69
C ALA A 111 4.75 2.94 -4.89
N ILE A 112 5.83 2.76 -4.14
CA ILE A 112 6.66 1.55 -4.16
C ILE A 112 6.33 0.73 -2.90
N LEU A 113 5.69 -0.43 -3.08
CA LEU A 113 5.29 -1.36 -2.02
C LEU A 113 5.98 -2.72 -2.19
N THR A 114 7.17 -2.74 -2.79
CA THR A 114 7.88 -3.98 -3.04
C THR A 114 8.15 -4.74 -1.75
N ARG A 115 7.75 -6.02 -1.70
CA ARG A 115 7.88 -6.89 -0.52
C ARG A 115 7.22 -6.35 0.75
N ALA A 116 6.27 -5.43 0.64
CA ALA A 116 5.49 -4.97 1.78
C ALA A 116 4.56 -6.08 2.31
N ASP A 117 4.39 -6.13 3.63
CA ASP A 117 3.43 -7.02 4.28
C ASP A 117 2.10 -6.29 4.49
N LEU A 118 1.15 -6.55 3.59
CA LEU A 118 -0.17 -5.94 3.53
C LEU A 118 -1.28 -6.93 3.95
N ARG A 119 -0.95 -7.99 4.67
CA ARG A 119 -1.93 -8.98 5.09
C ARG A 119 -3.04 -8.37 5.93
N LEU A 120 -4.29 -8.77 5.64
CA LEU A 120 -5.47 -8.31 6.38
C LEU A 120 -5.65 -6.79 6.36
N THR A 121 -5.02 -6.05 5.47
CA THR A 121 -5.22 -4.60 5.33
C THR A 121 -6.59 -4.28 4.74
N VAL A 122 -7.10 -3.10 5.07
CA VAL A 122 -8.30 -2.54 4.43
C VAL A 122 -7.86 -1.51 3.39
N LEU A 123 -8.00 -1.87 2.11
CA LEU A 123 -7.62 -1.09 0.93
C LEU A 123 -8.85 -0.66 0.10
N GLN A 124 -10.00 -0.52 0.74
CA GLN A 124 -11.24 -0.16 0.05
C GLN A 124 -11.14 1.21 -0.61
N ASP A 125 -11.61 1.29 -1.87
CA ASP A 125 -11.59 2.53 -2.67
C ASP A 125 -10.20 3.20 -2.78
N THR A 126 -9.13 2.43 -2.63
CA THR A 126 -7.74 2.94 -2.68
C THR A 126 -7.30 3.14 -4.13
N ASP A 127 -6.61 4.24 -4.41
CA ASP A 127 -5.99 4.50 -5.71
C ASP A 127 -4.56 3.97 -5.74
N LEU A 128 -4.35 2.81 -6.37
CA LEU A 128 -3.07 2.12 -6.53
C LEU A 128 -2.55 2.20 -7.98
N ARG A 129 -3.03 3.14 -8.79
CA ARG A 129 -2.64 3.24 -10.20
C ARG A 129 -1.14 3.38 -10.37
N GLY A 130 -0.56 2.50 -11.19
CA GLY A 130 0.88 2.46 -11.45
C GLY A 130 1.76 2.13 -10.24
N ALA A 131 1.19 1.72 -9.11
CA ALA A 131 1.97 1.32 -7.94
C ALA A 131 2.77 0.03 -8.21
N ASN A 132 3.92 -0.09 -7.57
CA ASN A 132 4.76 -1.30 -7.64
C ASN A 132 4.58 -2.15 -6.37
N LEU A 133 3.80 -3.23 -6.50
CA LEU A 133 3.55 -4.21 -5.44
C LEU A 133 4.33 -5.52 -5.66
N THR A 134 5.42 -5.50 -6.41
CA THR A 134 6.21 -6.71 -6.69
C THR A 134 6.55 -7.45 -5.40
N ARG A 135 6.15 -8.73 -5.33
CA ARG A 135 6.36 -9.62 -4.18
C ARG A 135 5.74 -9.14 -2.87
N ALA A 136 4.76 -8.25 -2.91
CA ALA A 136 4.01 -7.87 -1.71
C ALA A 136 3.10 -9.03 -1.27
N ASP A 137 2.82 -9.11 0.03
CA ASP A 137 1.89 -10.07 0.63
C ASP A 137 0.57 -9.37 0.93
N LEU A 138 -0.46 -9.64 0.12
CA LEU A 138 -1.82 -9.08 0.22
C LEU A 138 -2.85 -10.14 0.66
N ARG A 139 -2.40 -11.23 1.27
CA ARG A 139 -3.31 -12.28 1.70
C ARG A 139 -4.38 -11.76 2.65
N TYR A 140 -5.63 -12.12 2.34
CA TYR A 140 -6.80 -11.69 3.09
C TYR A 140 -7.02 -10.16 3.12
N ALA A 141 -6.37 -9.38 2.27
CA ALA A 141 -6.61 -7.95 2.15
C ALA A 141 -7.99 -7.65 1.55
N ASP A 142 -8.58 -6.56 1.97
CA ASP A 142 -9.86 -6.06 1.42
C ASP A 142 -9.59 -4.94 0.41
N LEU A 143 -9.60 -5.28 -0.87
CA LEU A 143 -9.32 -4.41 -2.01
C LEU A 143 -10.60 -3.98 -2.76
N ARG A 144 -11.77 -4.08 -2.13
CA ARG A 144 -13.03 -3.75 -2.79
C ARG A 144 -13.02 -2.33 -3.35
N GLY A 145 -13.39 -2.19 -4.63
CA GLY A 145 -13.41 -0.91 -5.33
C GLY A 145 -12.03 -0.27 -5.52
N ALA A 146 -10.92 -0.95 -5.21
CA ALA A 146 -9.59 -0.41 -5.42
C ALA A 146 -9.25 -0.27 -6.91
N ASN A 147 -8.53 0.80 -7.27
CA ASN A 147 -8.03 1.00 -8.61
C ASN A 147 -6.55 0.62 -8.71
N LEU A 148 -6.27 -0.52 -9.35
CA LEU A 148 -4.93 -1.05 -9.61
C LEU A 148 -4.52 -0.94 -11.09
N THR A 149 -5.14 -0.03 -11.85
CA THR A 149 -4.84 0.13 -13.28
C THR A 149 -3.35 0.35 -13.50
N GLY A 150 -2.74 -0.48 -14.34
CA GLY A 150 -1.31 -0.43 -14.67
C GLY A 150 -0.37 -0.73 -13.50
N ALA A 151 -0.86 -1.25 -12.37
CA ALA A 151 -0.01 -1.64 -11.24
C ALA A 151 0.89 -2.83 -11.60
N CYS A 152 2.11 -2.86 -11.02
CA CYS A 152 2.98 -4.03 -11.08
C CYS A 152 2.67 -4.95 -9.90
N LEU A 153 2.03 -6.08 -10.18
CA LEU A 153 1.65 -7.13 -9.24
C LEU A 153 2.49 -8.41 -9.46
N HIS A 154 3.71 -8.26 -10.01
CA HIS A 154 4.59 -9.38 -10.28
C HIS A 154 4.89 -10.17 -8.98
N GLN A 155 4.60 -11.47 -9.00
CA GLN A 155 4.82 -12.38 -7.85
C GLN A 155 4.13 -11.90 -6.54
N VAL A 156 3.05 -11.14 -6.62
CA VAL A 156 2.23 -10.77 -5.46
C VAL A 156 1.45 -11.97 -4.95
N ASP A 157 1.26 -12.08 -3.63
CA ASP A 157 0.32 -13.07 -3.05
C ASP A 157 -0.99 -12.38 -2.67
N LEU A 158 -2.05 -12.68 -3.43
CA LEU A 158 -3.43 -12.21 -3.23
C LEU A 158 -4.35 -13.32 -2.69
N THR A 159 -3.79 -14.42 -2.16
CA THR A 159 -4.59 -15.55 -1.66
C THR A 159 -5.70 -15.05 -0.74
N ARG A 160 -6.96 -15.37 -1.09
CA ARG A 160 -8.17 -14.99 -0.35
C ARG A 160 -8.37 -13.48 -0.20
N ALA A 161 -7.73 -12.64 -0.99
CA ALA A 161 -8.02 -11.21 -1.03
C ALA A 161 -9.42 -10.96 -1.62
N ASN A 162 -10.10 -9.92 -1.15
CA ASN A 162 -11.39 -9.50 -1.69
C ASN A 162 -11.16 -8.40 -2.73
N LEU A 163 -11.31 -8.73 -4.01
CA LEU A 163 -11.13 -7.83 -5.15
C LEU A 163 -12.48 -7.38 -5.78
N CYS A 164 -13.59 -7.57 -5.08
CA CYS A 164 -14.92 -7.23 -5.62
C CYS A 164 -14.94 -5.76 -6.10
N ASP A 165 -15.36 -5.54 -7.35
CA ASP A 165 -15.42 -4.24 -8.02
C ASP A 165 -14.06 -3.53 -8.18
N ALA A 166 -12.94 -4.20 -7.99
CA ALA A 166 -11.61 -3.65 -8.24
C ALA A 166 -11.33 -3.55 -9.75
N ASP A 167 -10.50 -2.58 -10.14
CA ASP A 167 -10.01 -2.42 -11.51
C ASP A 167 -8.52 -2.79 -11.60
N LEU A 168 -8.22 -3.91 -12.25
CA LEU A 168 -6.87 -4.39 -12.54
C LEU A 168 -6.47 -4.17 -14.01
N SER A 169 -7.18 -3.33 -14.77
CA SER A 169 -6.87 -3.09 -16.18
C SER A 169 -5.39 -2.78 -16.38
N GLN A 170 -4.75 -3.44 -17.34
CA GLN A 170 -3.33 -3.28 -17.68
C GLN A 170 -2.36 -3.62 -16.52
N ALA A 171 -2.82 -4.24 -15.44
CA ALA A 171 -1.92 -4.68 -14.37
C ALA A 171 -1.06 -5.87 -14.82
N ASN A 172 0.17 -5.94 -14.33
CA ASN A 172 1.07 -7.06 -14.55
C ASN A 172 0.92 -8.09 -13.41
N LEU A 173 0.24 -9.20 -13.66
CA LEU A 173 0.00 -10.29 -12.73
C LEU A 173 0.95 -11.51 -12.96
N SER A 174 2.07 -11.32 -13.66
CA SER A 174 2.99 -12.43 -13.92
C SER A 174 3.51 -13.06 -12.61
N GLY A 175 3.32 -14.37 -12.46
CA GLY A 175 3.68 -15.11 -11.25
C GLY A 175 2.89 -14.73 -9.99
N ALA A 176 1.80 -13.98 -10.11
CA ALA A 176 0.93 -13.65 -9.00
C ALA A 176 0.15 -14.88 -8.50
N ILE A 177 -0.10 -14.97 -7.20
CA ILE A 177 -0.92 -16.01 -6.58
C ILE A 177 -2.31 -15.43 -6.28
N LEU A 178 -3.32 -15.94 -6.98
CA LEU A 178 -4.73 -15.55 -6.87
C LEU A 178 -5.58 -16.69 -6.29
N SER A 179 -4.98 -17.53 -5.47
CA SER A 179 -5.65 -18.71 -4.92
C SER A 179 -6.89 -18.31 -4.10
N GLN A 180 -8.03 -18.95 -4.41
CA GLN A 180 -9.32 -18.72 -3.74
C GLN A 180 -9.84 -17.29 -3.83
N VAL A 181 -9.48 -16.54 -4.89
CA VAL A 181 -9.99 -15.18 -5.19
C VAL A 181 -11.21 -15.26 -6.10
N ASP A 182 -12.20 -14.43 -5.86
CA ASP A 182 -13.34 -14.24 -6.77
C ASP A 182 -13.07 -13.08 -7.72
N LEU A 183 -12.88 -13.39 -9.01
CA LEU A 183 -12.59 -12.42 -10.06
C LEU A 183 -13.81 -12.04 -10.91
N ARG A 184 -15.02 -12.57 -10.61
CA ARG A 184 -16.22 -12.36 -11.45
C ARG A 184 -16.64 -10.90 -11.61
N ARG A 185 -16.36 -10.06 -10.61
CA ARG A 185 -16.68 -8.63 -10.59
C ARG A 185 -15.44 -7.75 -10.66
N VAL A 186 -14.34 -8.28 -11.13
CA VAL A 186 -13.07 -7.56 -11.31
C VAL A 186 -12.93 -7.14 -12.76
N THR A 187 -12.50 -5.89 -12.99
CA THR A 187 -12.16 -5.43 -14.34
C THR A 187 -10.75 -5.90 -14.70
N LEU A 188 -10.63 -6.67 -15.80
CA LEU A 188 -9.39 -7.33 -16.25
C LEU A 188 -9.02 -6.94 -17.69
N SER A 189 -9.32 -5.71 -18.12
CA SER A 189 -9.02 -5.26 -19.49
C SER A 189 -7.51 -5.24 -19.75
N ASN A 190 -7.06 -5.97 -20.79
CA ASN A 190 -5.65 -6.11 -21.17
C ASN A 190 -4.77 -6.71 -20.04
N VAL A 191 -5.29 -7.67 -19.30
CA VAL A 191 -4.56 -8.43 -18.26
C VAL A 191 -4.26 -9.82 -18.79
N ASP A 192 -3.01 -10.26 -18.69
CA ASP A 192 -2.60 -11.64 -18.93
C ASP A 192 -2.59 -12.42 -17.61
N LEU A 193 -3.47 -13.41 -17.50
CA LEU A 193 -3.55 -14.34 -16.37
C LEU A 193 -2.74 -15.64 -16.60
N GLY A 194 -2.13 -15.81 -17.77
CA GLY A 194 -1.51 -17.08 -18.18
C GLY A 194 -0.36 -17.55 -17.31
N GLN A 195 0.24 -16.66 -16.54
CA GLN A 195 1.33 -16.99 -15.60
C GLN A 195 0.93 -16.79 -14.14
N ALA A 196 -0.35 -16.56 -13.85
CA ALA A 196 -0.86 -16.43 -12.50
C ALA A 196 -1.33 -17.80 -11.97
N GLU A 197 -1.14 -18.02 -10.67
CA GLU A 197 -1.70 -19.18 -9.98
C GLU A 197 -3.15 -18.91 -9.57
N LEU A 198 -4.10 -19.66 -10.11
CA LEU A 198 -5.54 -19.47 -9.95
C LEU A 198 -6.22 -20.63 -9.21
N SER A 199 -5.51 -21.33 -8.33
CA SER A 199 -6.05 -22.49 -7.61
C SER A 199 -7.29 -22.13 -6.78
N GLY A 200 -8.45 -22.68 -7.14
CA GLY A 200 -9.72 -22.37 -6.47
C GLY A 200 -10.24 -20.96 -6.71
N ALA A 201 -9.66 -20.19 -7.62
CA ALA A 201 -10.20 -18.91 -8.03
C ALA A 201 -11.47 -19.08 -8.88
N THR A 202 -12.37 -18.11 -8.78
CA THR A 202 -13.55 -18.02 -9.65
C THR A 202 -13.31 -16.91 -10.69
N VAL A 203 -13.31 -17.28 -11.98
CA VAL A 203 -13.09 -16.36 -13.09
C VAL A 203 -14.39 -15.97 -13.77
N PRO A 204 -14.47 -14.80 -14.45
CA PRO A 204 -15.61 -14.43 -15.29
C PRO A 204 -15.87 -15.46 -16.39
N ASP A 205 -17.16 -15.66 -16.76
CA ASP A 205 -17.57 -16.66 -17.76
C ASP A 205 -16.87 -16.49 -19.12
N GLN A 206 -16.58 -15.27 -19.52
CA GLN A 206 -15.88 -14.95 -20.77
C GLN A 206 -14.43 -15.49 -20.80
N LEU A 207 -13.80 -15.64 -19.65
CA LEU A 207 -12.43 -16.14 -19.51
C LEU A 207 -12.37 -17.66 -19.22
N THR A 208 -13.51 -18.29 -18.94
CA THR A 208 -13.58 -19.70 -18.52
C THR A 208 -13.02 -20.66 -19.59
N SER A 209 -13.24 -20.37 -20.88
CA SER A 209 -12.73 -21.19 -21.99
C SER A 209 -11.21 -21.12 -22.14
N GLU A 210 -10.61 -19.96 -21.93
CA GLU A 210 -9.16 -19.77 -21.96
C GLU A 210 -8.52 -20.36 -20.70
N TYR A 211 -9.11 -20.10 -19.53
CA TYR A 211 -8.69 -20.64 -18.24
C TYR A 211 -8.65 -22.17 -18.21
N SER A 212 -9.66 -22.83 -18.78
CA SER A 212 -9.70 -24.29 -18.87
C SER A 212 -8.57 -24.88 -19.72
N LYS A 213 -8.04 -24.14 -20.70
CA LYS A 213 -6.87 -24.52 -21.48
C LYS A 213 -5.59 -24.42 -20.66
N PHE A 214 -5.44 -23.36 -19.84
CA PHE A 214 -4.26 -23.18 -18.98
C PHE A 214 -4.20 -24.24 -17.87
N GLN A 215 -5.32 -24.56 -17.21
CA GLN A 215 -5.36 -25.63 -16.19
C GLN A 215 -4.95 -27.01 -16.74
N LYS A 216 -5.33 -27.33 -17.98
CA LYS A 216 -4.94 -28.60 -18.62
C LYS A 216 -3.45 -28.67 -18.93
N LEU A 217 -2.80 -27.53 -19.20
CA LEU A 217 -1.37 -27.46 -19.47
C LEU A 217 -0.52 -27.60 -18.21
N THR A 218 -1.00 -27.11 -17.07
CA THR A 218 -0.29 -27.18 -15.77
C THR A 218 -0.49 -28.51 -15.03
N ALA A 219 -1.56 -29.27 -15.35
CA ALA A 219 -1.82 -30.60 -14.77
C ALA A 219 -1.04 -31.74 -15.47
N ASN A 220 -0.37 -31.46 -16.60
CA ASN A 220 0.40 -32.44 -17.37
C ASN A 220 1.93 -32.26 -17.27
N ASN A 221 2.41 -31.43 -16.39
CA ASN A 221 3.81 -31.28 -16.00
C ASN A 221 3.97 -31.57 -14.50
#